data_d81c4aae7ac3e2363ee313e3a6fb030a
#
_entry.id   d81c4aae7ac3e2363ee313e3a6fb030a
#
_cell.length_a   1.000
_cell.length_b   1.000
_cell.length_c   1.000
_cell.angle_alpha   90.00
_cell.angle_beta   90.00
_cell.angle_gamma   90.00
#
_symmetry.space_group_name_H-M   'P 1'
#
loop_
_entity.id
_entity.type
_entity.pdbx_description
1 polymer ?
#
loop_
_entity_poly.entity_id
_entity_poly.type
_entity_poly.pdbx_seq_one_letter_code
_entity_poly.pdbx_strand_id
1 'polypeptide(L)'
;MSSPVSFGRKRLASALAAVGALALVAGCGSGDGSATGGGKKDGKTVITMGMFGVMGFKESGLLERYEKEHPDVRIKAEIAGDEQTYYTALQTHLAAGNGLKDIQGIEIGRAKEITETQAANFADFSGTPGTDHFLPWKQSQITTKDGKVLGLGTDAGPMAVCYRKDYFAKAGLPTDREQVGKLWAGDWKKYVEVGRTFKKDFKGGHVSYMDSVSGLFNAMVYGYPQQYYDENGDLIYDKNPVVKQAWNLAADAADAGLSAKLRQFQPGWDPGLANGTFATAVCPAWMLSHISEKAGAANKGKWDVAQAPKGANWGGSFLGVTEKSPVKAEAQKLVAWLTAPEQQAYIFKKLGNFPSSRTALERDDVKNVTSAYFSDAPIGQIFGAAAREIPDKQVLGRKDGTIKDTFTQGLALVEQGQARDKAWKTTAERIDKAVG
;
A
#
# COMPACT_ATOMS: atom_id res chain seq x y z
N MET A 1 -44.13 -41.36 25.93
CA MET A 1 -43.53 -41.98 27.14
C MET A 1 -42.30 -41.13 27.48
N SER A 2 -42.34 -40.53 28.68
CA SER A 2 -41.28 -40.05 29.55
C SER A 2 -40.46 -38.88 29.05
N SER A 3 -40.76 -37.74 29.38
CA SER A 3 -40.73 -36.84 30.56
C SER A 3 -39.39 -36.15 30.78
N PRO A 4 -39.39 -34.88 31.14
CA PRO A 4 -38.27 -33.96 31.17
C PRO A 4 -37.60 -33.87 32.55
N VAL A 5 -36.37 -33.37 32.61
CA VAL A 5 -35.72 -33.04 33.90
C VAL A 5 -35.39 -31.53 33.91
N SER A 6 -36.07 -30.92 34.86
CA SER A 6 -35.87 -29.56 35.37
C SER A 6 -34.90 -29.63 36.56
N PHE A 7 -34.01 -28.62 36.66
CA PHE A 7 -33.39 -28.13 37.93
C PHE A 7 -32.65 -26.85 37.62
N GLY A 8 -32.75 -25.78 38.32
CA GLY A 8 -33.10 -25.48 39.69
C GLY A 8 -32.30 -24.23 40.04
N ARG A 9 -33.01 -23.12 40.26
CA ARG A 9 -32.42 -21.86 40.76
C ARG A 9 -31.91 -22.05 42.19
N LYS A 10 -30.70 -21.57 42.49
CA LYS A 10 -30.36 -21.16 43.86
C LYS A 10 -29.84 -19.73 43.87
N ARG A 11 -30.63 -18.87 44.48
CA ARG A 11 -30.22 -17.55 45.01
C ARG A 11 -29.53 -17.82 46.36
N LEU A 12 -28.47 -17.08 46.63
CA LEU A 12 -28.09 -16.77 48.01
C LEU A 12 -27.47 -15.38 48.05
N ALA A 13 -27.92 -14.68 49.08
CA ALA A 13 -27.79 -13.27 49.33
C ALA A 13 -26.58 -12.91 50.18
N SER A 14 -26.12 -11.70 50.03
CA SER A 14 -25.65 -10.68 50.97
C SER A 14 -24.85 -11.09 52.22
N ALA A 15 -23.68 -10.49 52.38
CA ALA A 15 -23.29 -9.84 53.64
C ALA A 15 -22.26 -8.72 53.39
N LEU A 16 -22.65 -7.53 53.81
CA LEU A 16 -21.75 -6.41 54.07
C LEU A 16 -20.92 -6.66 55.33
N ALA A 17 -19.68 -6.24 55.35
CA ALA A 17 -19.05 -5.72 56.56
C ALA A 17 -17.91 -4.76 56.18
N ALA A 18 -17.95 -3.63 56.81
CA ALA A 18 -17.09 -2.48 56.63
C ALA A 18 -15.90 -2.44 57.62
N VAL A 19 -15.03 -1.46 57.37
CA VAL A 19 -14.14 -0.73 58.32
C VAL A 19 -12.71 -1.23 58.43
N GLY A 20 -11.80 -0.41 57.95
CA GLY A 20 -10.78 0.18 58.81
C GLY A 20 -9.35 0.14 58.31
N ALA A 21 -8.86 1.32 58.16
CA ALA A 21 -7.57 1.90 58.54
C ALA A 21 -6.68 2.38 57.42
N LEU A 22 -6.55 3.70 57.41
CA LEU A 22 -5.50 4.48 56.72
C LEU A 22 -4.11 4.04 57.19
N ALA A 23 -3.23 3.77 56.23
CA ALA A 23 -1.81 3.93 56.41
C ALA A 23 -1.29 4.75 55.23
N LEU A 24 -1.01 6.05 55.52
CA LEU A 24 -0.23 6.93 54.64
C LEU A 24 1.21 6.41 54.67
N VAL A 25 1.62 5.79 53.56
CA VAL A 25 3.04 5.66 53.24
C VAL A 25 3.32 6.58 52.05
N ALA A 26 3.97 7.70 52.36
CA ALA A 26 4.59 8.56 51.39
C ALA A 26 5.75 7.79 50.75
N GLY A 27 5.48 7.08 49.68
CA GLY A 27 6.46 6.52 48.78
C GLY A 27 6.59 7.47 47.59
N CYS A 28 7.69 8.23 47.52
CA CYS A 28 8.15 8.82 46.28
C CYS A 28 8.39 7.71 45.28
N GLY A 29 7.35 7.27 44.60
CA GLY A 29 7.41 6.46 43.41
C GLY A 29 7.35 7.41 42.20
N SER A 30 8.48 7.61 41.54
CA SER A 30 8.58 8.17 40.22
C SER A 30 7.53 7.49 39.35
N GLY A 31 6.45 8.21 39.04
CA GLY A 31 5.45 7.81 38.07
C GLY A 31 6.16 7.62 36.74
N ASP A 32 6.27 6.35 36.35
CA ASP A 32 6.60 5.97 34.98
C ASP A 32 5.33 6.28 34.16
N GLY A 33 5.12 7.56 33.90
CA GLY A 33 4.15 8.01 32.91
C GLY A 33 4.55 7.35 31.61
N SER A 34 3.69 6.55 31.04
CA SER A 34 3.85 5.92 29.72
C SER A 34 4.18 6.98 28.67
N ALA A 35 5.42 7.40 28.62
CA ALA A 35 5.97 8.16 27.52
C ALA A 35 6.07 7.18 26.34
N THR A 36 5.11 7.27 25.43
CA THR A 36 4.99 6.42 24.26
C THR A 36 5.97 6.79 23.14
N GLY A 37 6.76 7.85 23.31
CA GLY A 37 7.88 8.23 22.48
C GLY A 37 9.21 7.69 23.02
N GLY A 38 10.27 7.89 22.24
CA GLY A 38 11.65 7.61 22.61
C GLY A 38 12.17 8.56 23.69
N GLY A 39 13.45 8.49 23.93
CA GLY A 39 14.12 9.30 24.94
C GLY A 39 15.55 8.81 25.15
N LYS A 40 16.26 9.41 26.12
CA LYS A 40 17.57 8.91 26.54
C LYS A 40 17.40 7.82 27.59
N LYS A 41 17.92 6.62 27.28
CA LYS A 41 17.91 5.46 28.17
C LYS A 41 19.29 4.77 28.14
N ASP A 42 19.87 4.51 29.29
CA ASP A 42 21.19 3.85 29.45
C ASP A 42 22.28 4.51 28.58
N GLY A 43 22.28 5.86 28.52
CA GLY A 43 23.23 6.63 27.72
C GLY A 43 22.97 6.65 26.20
N LYS A 44 21.93 5.93 25.73
CA LYS A 44 21.57 5.90 24.31
C LYS A 44 20.30 6.69 24.02
N THR A 45 20.23 7.23 22.82
CA THR A 45 19.00 7.80 22.26
C THR A 45 18.13 6.66 21.72
N VAL A 46 16.96 6.46 22.32
CA VAL A 46 15.99 5.47 21.87
C VAL A 46 15.00 6.15 20.91
N ILE A 47 14.91 5.67 19.68
CA ILE A 47 13.95 6.16 18.67
C ILE A 47 12.90 5.07 18.45
N THR A 48 11.63 5.42 18.57
CA THR A 48 10.50 4.51 18.31
C THR A 48 9.93 4.76 16.92
N MET A 49 9.60 3.67 16.19
CA MET A 49 9.02 3.73 14.87
C MET A 49 7.72 2.90 14.82
N GLY A 50 6.67 3.48 14.26
CA GLY A 50 5.44 2.77 13.89
C GLY A 50 5.39 2.59 12.36
N MET A 51 5.21 1.35 11.93
CA MET A 51 5.20 0.98 10.51
C MET A 51 4.12 -0.07 10.22
N PHE A 52 3.91 -0.39 8.95
CA PHE A 52 2.95 -1.41 8.50
C PHE A 52 3.52 -2.22 7.34
N GLY A 53 3.06 -3.46 7.20
CA GLY A 53 3.43 -4.34 6.10
C GLY A 53 4.95 -4.49 5.93
N VAL A 54 5.42 -4.48 4.69
CA VAL A 54 6.85 -4.62 4.35
C VAL A 54 7.36 -3.31 3.75
N MET A 55 7.72 -2.35 4.61
CA MET A 55 8.34 -1.09 4.16
C MET A 55 9.82 -1.25 3.78
N GLY A 56 10.42 -2.37 4.11
CA GLY A 56 11.76 -2.75 3.66
C GLY A 56 12.90 -2.40 4.60
N PHE A 57 12.72 -1.58 5.60
CA PHE A 57 13.82 -1.10 6.46
C PHE A 57 14.34 -2.19 7.39
N LYS A 58 13.46 -2.93 8.05
CA LYS A 58 13.81 -4.05 8.92
C LYS A 58 14.25 -5.26 8.10
N GLU A 59 13.48 -5.62 7.08
CA GLU A 59 13.70 -6.79 6.23
C GLU A 59 15.02 -6.70 5.45
N SER A 60 15.46 -5.50 5.14
CA SER A 60 16.77 -5.26 4.50
C SER A 60 17.94 -5.24 5.47
N GLY A 61 17.69 -5.09 6.79
CA GLY A 61 18.74 -4.94 7.81
C GLY A 61 19.26 -3.51 7.94
N LEU A 62 18.53 -2.51 7.42
CA LEU A 62 18.97 -1.10 7.48
C LEU A 62 18.86 -0.52 8.88
N LEU A 63 17.89 -0.97 9.70
CA LEU A 63 17.78 -0.49 11.08
C LEU A 63 18.98 -0.92 11.91
N GLU A 64 19.38 -2.17 11.82
CA GLU A 64 20.56 -2.74 12.46
C GLU A 64 21.86 -2.11 11.94
N ARG A 65 21.92 -1.79 10.64
CA ARG A 65 23.04 -1.10 10.03
C ARG A 65 23.17 0.32 10.59
N TYR A 66 22.08 1.07 10.71
CA TYR A 66 22.10 2.39 11.30
C TYR A 66 22.57 2.37 12.77
N GLU A 67 22.07 1.44 13.60
CA GLU A 67 22.52 1.27 14.99
C GLU A 67 24.01 0.94 15.09
N LYS A 68 24.55 0.18 14.12
CA LYS A 68 26.00 -0.12 14.08
C LYS A 68 26.85 1.09 13.71
N GLU A 69 26.37 1.91 12.78
CA GLU A 69 27.02 3.16 12.36
C GLU A 69 26.87 4.27 13.42
N HIS A 70 25.79 4.19 14.28
CA HIS A 70 25.46 5.13 15.34
C HIS A 70 25.27 4.40 16.68
N PRO A 71 26.36 4.00 17.37
CA PRO A 71 26.29 3.14 18.56
C PRO A 71 25.60 3.78 19.78
N ASP A 72 25.40 5.10 19.75
CA ASP A 72 24.63 5.89 20.72
C ASP A 72 23.12 5.91 20.43
N VAL A 73 22.65 5.27 19.34
CA VAL A 73 21.24 5.16 18.97
C VAL A 73 20.72 3.73 19.17
N ARG A 74 19.48 3.63 19.57
CA ARG A 74 18.69 2.38 19.61
C ARG A 74 17.35 2.59 18.94
N ILE A 75 16.99 1.72 17.99
CA ILE A 75 15.73 1.80 17.25
C ILE A 75 14.76 0.72 17.74
N LYS A 76 13.53 1.12 18.07
CA LYS A 76 12.43 0.21 18.39
C LYS A 76 11.34 0.34 17.35
N ALA A 77 11.31 -0.58 16.41
CA ALA A 77 10.32 -0.64 15.35
C ALA A 77 9.14 -1.54 15.73
N GLU A 78 7.94 -1.02 15.68
CA GLU A 78 6.67 -1.77 15.76
C GLU A 78 6.03 -1.80 14.38
N ILE A 79 5.77 -3.01 13.87
CA ILE A 79 5.25 -3.21 12.51
C ILE A 79 3.90 -3.91 12.61
N ALA A 80 2.82 -3.24 12.21
CA ALA A 80 1.52 -3.87 12.06
C ALA A 80 1.50 -4.72 10.79
N GLY A 81 0.77 -5.83 10.81
CA GLY A 81 0.69 -6.75 9.67
C GLY A 81 0.02 -6.14 8.45
N ASP A 82 -0.88 -5.17 8.66
CA ASP A 82 -1.60 -4.47 7.60
C ASP A 82 -1.75 -2.97 7.89
N GLU A 83 -1.94 -2.19 6.83
CA GLU A 83 -2.06 -0.73 6.89
C GLU A 83 -3.32 -0.28 7.65
N GLN A 84 -4.46 -0.92 7.45
CA GLN A 84 -5.72 -0.50 8.05
C GLN A 84 -5.69 -0.60 9.58
N THR A 85 -5.14 -1.70 10.11
CA THR A 85 -4.92 -1.89 11.56
C THR A 85 -4.00 -0.82 12.11
N TYR A 86 -2.88 -0.57 11.42
CA TYR A 86 -1.93 0.47 11.79
C TYR A 86 -2.58 1.86 11.81
N TYR A 87 -3.28 2.21 10.74
CA TYR A 87 -3.88 3.53 10.59
C TYR A 87 -4.97 3.80 11.62
N THR A 88 -5.77 2.80 11.96
CA THR A 88 -6.79 2.92 13.02
C THR A 88 -6.15 3.26 14.38
N ALA A 89 -5.03 2.60 14.72
CA ALA A 89 -4.26 2.92 15.91
C ALA A 89 -3.64 4.33 15.84
N LEU A 90 -3.05 4.70 14.70
CA LEU A 90 -2.48 6.03 14.47
C LEU A 90 -3.53 7.13 14.66
N GLN A 91 -4.73 6.99 14.07
CA GLN A 91 -5.82 7.95 14.26
C GLN A 91 -6.22 8.09 15.73
N THR A 92 -6.30 6.98 16.47
CA THR A 92 -6.60 6.99 17.90
C THR A 92 -5.55 7.78 18.68
N HIS A 93 -4.26 7.57 18.39
CA HIS A 93 -3.16 8.28 19.04
C HIS A 93 -3.11 9.76 18.66
N LEU A 94 -3.39 10.09 17.39
CA LEU A 94 -3.49 11.48 16.92
C LEU A 94 -4.63 12.22 17.63
N ALA A 95 -5.81 11.60 17.76
CA ALA A 95 -6.95 12.18 18.45
C ALA A 95 -6.71 12.35 19.97
N ALA A 96 -6.02 11.39 20.60
CA ALA A 96 -5.69 11.42 22.01
C ALA A 96 -4.52 12.39 22.33
N GLY A 97 -3.75 12.79 21.32
CA GLY A 97 -2.55 13.61 21.48
C GLY A 97 -1.41 12.91 22.24
N ASN A 98 -1.47 11.59 22.37
CA ASN A 98 -0.47 10.76 23.02
C ASN A 98 -0.40 9.38 22.35
N GLY A 99 0.60 8.57 22.66
CA GLY A 99 0.74 7.22 22.09
C GLY A 99 1.47 7.18 20.76
N LEU A 100 1.81 8.32 20.16
CA LEU A 100 2.54 8.39 18.91
C LEU A 100 3.98 7.90 19.09
N LYS A 101 4.49 7.16 18.12
CA LYS A 101 5.92 6.87 18.01
C LYS A 101 6.66 8.11 17.49
N ASP A 102 7.97 8.15 17.63
CA ASP A 102 8.78 9.27 17.13
C ASP A 102 8.73 9.37 15.61
N ILE A 103 8.72 8.21 14.93
CA ILE A 103 8.59 8.10 13.48
C ILE A 103 7.32 7.32 13.15
N GLN A 104 6.56 7.83 12.18
CA GLN A 104 5.31 7.24 11.71
C GLN A 104 5.39 6.92 10.22
N GLY A 105 5.04 5.69 9.84
CA GLY A 105 4.73 5.35 8.45
C GLY A 105 3.41 5.97 8.01
N ILE A 106 3.39 6.57 6.83
CA ILE A 106 2.19 7.20 6.25
C ILE A 106 1.99 6.60 4.87
N GLU A 107 0.88 5.90 4.66
CA GLU A 107 0.49 5.38 3.34
C GLU A 107 -0.06 6.53 2.47
N ILE A 108 0.13 6.45 1.14
CA ILE A 108 -0.24 7.51 0.20
C ILE A 108 -1.72 7.90 0.27
N GLY A 109 -2.63 6.93 0.45
CA GLY A 109 -4.07 7.20 0.57
C GLY A 109 -4.47 7.96 1.84
N ARG A 110 -3.53 8.12 2.78
CA ARG A 110 -3.69 8.88 4.03
C ARG A 110 -2.93 10.22 4.01
N ALA A 111 -2.01 10.39 3.07
CA ALA A 111 -1.13 11.55 3.02
C ALA A 111 -1.91 12.87 2.96
N LYS A 112 -2.98 12.94 2.16
CA LYS A 112 -3.81 14.14 2.04
C LYS A 112 -4.57 14.48 3.32
N GLU A 113 -5.12 13.49 4.00
CA GLU A 113 -5.75 13.69 5.30
C GLU A 113 -4.74 14.21 6.33
N ILE A 114 -3.54 13.63 6.39
CA ILE A 114 -2.46 14.05 7.28
C ILE A 114 -2.06 15.52 6.99
N THR A 115 -1.83 15.87 5.72
CA THR A 115 -1.39 17.22 5.35
C THR A 115 -2.45 18.30 5.60
N GLU A 116 -3.72 17.96 5.54
CA GLU A 116 -4.81 18.92 5.74
C GLU A 116 -5.32 19.01 7.18
N THR A 117 -5.30 17.90 7.94
CA THR A 117 -5.95 17.85 9.25
C THR A 117 -5.01 17.57 10.41
N GLN A 118 -3.83 17.04 10.16
CA GLN A 118 -2.88 16.57 11.17
C GLN A 118 -1.50 17.21 11.06
N ALA A 119 -1.33 18.22 10.21
CA ALA A 119 -0.03 18.84 9.94
C ALA A 119 0.72 19.30 11.21
N ALA A 120 -0.01 19.81 12.21
CA ALA A 120 0.57 20.25 13.48
C ALA A 120 1.20 19.11 14.32
N ASN A 121 0.89 17.85 14.03
CA ASN A 121 1.42 16.69 14.73
C ASN A 121 2.74 16.17 14.12
N PHE A 122 3.16 16.69 12.97
CA PHE A 122 4.34 16.24 12.25
C PHE A 122 5.36 17.35 12.08
N ALA A 123 6.62 17.00 12.22
CA ALA A 123 7.76 17.89 12.02
C ALA A 123 7.92 18.24 10.53
N ASP A 124 8.36 19.46 10.28
CA ASP A 124 8.65 19.95 8.95
C ASP A 124 10.06 19.52 8.50
N PHE A 125 10.14 18.93 7.31
CA PHE A 125 11.40 18.58 6.64
C PHE A 125 11.83 19.63 5.59
N SER A 126 11.08 20.73 5.41
CA SER A 126 11.43 21.79 4.46
C SER A 126 12.84 22.31 4.75
N GLY A 127 13.69 22.34 3.72
CA GLY A 127 15.08 22.79 3.87
C GLY A 127 16.00 21.83 4.62
N THR A 128 15.57 20.63 4.99
CA THR A 128 16.45 19.60 5.56
C THR A 128 17.50 19.20 4.54
N PRO A 129 18.80 19.28 4.83
CA PRO A 129 19.85 18.91 3.88
C PRO A 129 19.72 17.46 3.41
N GLY A 130 19.95 17.24 2.10
CA GLY A 130 19.94 15.90 1.50
C GLY A 130 18.54 15.31 1.31
N THR A 131 17.47 16.12 1.32
CA THR A 131 16.09 15.67 1.10
C THR A 131 15.46 16.21 -0.18
N ASP A 132 16.24 16.81 -1.07
CA ASP A 132 15.81 17.42 -2.33
C ASP A 132 15.83 16.47 -3.54
N HIS A 133 16.08 15.20 -3.29
CA HIS A 133 16.28 14.17 -4.34
C HIS A 133 15.01 13.40 -4.74
N PHE A 134 13.85 13.67 -4.13
CA PHE A 134 12.62 12.95 -4.42
C PHE A 134 11.99 13.32 -5.77
N LEU A 135 11.19 12.42 -6.32
CA LEU A 135 10.33 12.72 -7.46
C LEU A 135 9.36 13.85 -7.07
N PRO A 136 9.22 14.92 -7.90
CA PRO A 136 8.40 16.08 -7.55
C PRO A 136 6.95 15.72 -7.18
N TRP A 137 6.32 14.84 -7.97
CA TRP A 137 4.96 14.38 -7.69
C TRP A 137 4.86 13.61 -6.36
N LYS A 138 5.89 12.85 -5.99
CA LYS A 138 5.92 12.11 -4.72
C LYS A 138 6.04 13.08 -3.55
N GLN A 139 6.92 14.05 -3.64
CA GLN A 139 7.12 15.05 -2.59
C GLN A 139 5.86 15.91 -2.40
N SER A 140 5.17 16.29 -3.49
CA SER A 140 3.95 17.10 -3.41
C SER A 140 2.82 16.41 -2.64
N GLN A 141 2.77 15.09 -2.62
CA GLN A 141 1.71 14.32 -1.95
C GLN A 141 1.73 14.45 -0.42
N ILE A 142 2.88 14.77 0.17
CA ILE A 142 3.07 14.94 1.63
C ILE A 142 3.41 16.38 2.00
N THR A 143 3.27 17.31 1.08
CA THR A 143 3.49 18.74 1.27
C THR A 143 2.16 19.44 1.55
N THR A 144 2.10 20.26 2.58
CA THR A 144 0.93 21.07 2.95
C THR A 144 0.74 22.26 1.98
N LYS A 145 -0.43 22.92 2.02
CA LYS A 145 -0.69 24.11 1.19
C LYS A 145 0.25 25.29 1.49
N ASP A 146 0.74 25.40 2.73
CA ASP A 146 1.71 26.41 3.16
C ASP A 146 3.18 25.98 2.95
N GLY A 147 3.40 24.86 2.26
CA GLY A 147 4.72 24.42 1.80
C GLY A 147 5.51 23.56 2.79
N LYS A 148 4.97 23.17 3.95
CA LYS A 148 5.64 22.26 4.87
C LYS A 148 5.68 20.85 4.33
N VAL A 149 6.81 20.19 4.46
CA VAL A 149 7.04 18.80 4.07
C VAL A 149 6.93 17.92 5.30
N LEU A 150 5.83 17.15 5.45
CA LEU A 150 5.54 16.40 6.66
C LEU A 150 6.15 15.00 6.71
N GLY A 151 6.88 14.61 5.69
CA GLY A 151 7.55 13.32 5.62
C GLY A 151 8.38 13.14 4.36
N LEU A 152 9.20 12.10 4.35
CA LEU A 152 10.05 11.75 3.22
C LEU A 152 9.58 10.44 2.59
N GLY A 153 9.58 10.39 1.25
CA GLY A 153 9.11 9.23 0.50
C GLY A 153 9.98 7.99 0.69
N THR A 154 9.35 6.85 0.97
CA THR A 154 10.06 5.57 1.14
C THR A 154 10.21 4.81 -0.16
N ASP A 155 9.14 4.80 -0.95
CA ASP A 155 9.02 4.06 -2.21
C ASP A 155 7.97 4.70 -3.12
N ALA A 156 7.86 4.16 -4.32
CA ALA A 156 6.81 4.43 -5.30
C ALA A 156 6.22 3.11 -5.81
N GLY A 157 5.03 3.16 -6.36
CA GLY A 157 4.33 2.01 -6.91
C GLY A 157 4.06 2.08 -8.41
N PRO A 158 5.08 2.33 -9.28
CA PRO A 158 4.85 2.25 -10.72
C PRO A 158 4.31 0.88 -11.08
N MET A 159 3.33 0.83 -12.00
CA MET A 159 2.58 -0.38 -12.31
C MET A 159 3.02 -1.02 -13.62
N ALA A 160 2.98 -2.34 -13.61
CA ALA A 160 3.20 -3.21 -14.77
C ALA A 160 2.10 -4.28 -14.83
N VAL A 161 2.18 -5.20 -15.78
CA VAL A 161 1.36 -6.41 -15.83
C VAL A 161 2.25 -7.61 -15.58
N CYS A 162 2.03 -8.29 -14.44
CA CYS A 162 2.60 -9.59 -14.16
C CYS A 162 1.81 -10.67 -14.90
N TYR A 163 2.47 -11.56 -15.65
CA TYR A 163 1.78 -12.57 -16.45
C TYR A 163 2.45 -13.94 -16.39
N ARG A 164 1.69 -14.99 -16.61
CA ARG A 164 2.14 -16.38 -16.67
C ARG A 164 2.55 -16.74 -18.09
N LYS A 165 3.87 -16.77 -18.36
CA LYS A 165 4.44 -17.15 -19.67
C LYS A 165 3.96 -18.50 -20.14
N ASP A 166 3.93 -19.48 -19.25
CA ASP A 166 3.48 -20.84 -19.55
C ASP A 166 2.01 -20.91 -19.95
N TYR A 167 1.18 -20.02 -19.40
CA TYR A 167 -0.23 -19.93 -19.77
C TYR A 167 -0.43 -19.18 -21.09
N PHE A 168 0.34 -18.12 -21.31
CA PHE A 168 0.33 -17.41 -22.60
C PHE A 168 0.75 -18.34 -23.74
N ALA A 169 1.79 -19.16 -23.54
CA ALA A 169 2.18 -20.19 -24.52
C ALA A 169 1.03 -21.17 -24.82
N LYS A 170 0.31 -21.65 -23.80
CA LYS A 170 -0.83 -22.57 -23.97
C LYS A 170 -2.04 -21.93 -24.65
N ALA A 171 -2.12 -20.59 -24.64
CA ALA A 171 -3.14 -19.83 -25.37
C ALA A 171 -2.67 -19.40 -26.77
N GLY A 172 -1.47 -19.78 -27.21
CA GLY A 172 -0.90 -19.35 -28.49
C GLY A 172 -0.53 -17.86 -28.54
N LEU A 173 -0.42 -17.22 -27.38
CA LEU A 173 0.00 -15.82 -27.26
C LEU A 173 1.53 -15.72 -27.16
N PRO A 174 2.12 -14.54 -27.50
CA PRO A 174 3.53 -14.29 -27.27
C PRO A 174 3.92 -14.54 -25.80
N THR A 175 5.18 -14.97 -25.57
CA THR A 175 5.74 -15.20 -24.23
C THR A 175 6.89 -14.28 -23.91
N ASP A 176 7.42 -13.58 -24.90
CA ASP A 176 8.41 -12.53 -24.73
C ASP A 176 7.75 -11.26 -24.17
N ARG A 177 8.33 -10.68 -23.12
CA ARG A 177 7.72 -9.55 -22.38
C ARG A 177 7.53 -8.29 -23.21
N GLU A 178 8.43 -8.03 -24.18
CA GLU A 178 8.27 -6.86 -25.05
C GLU A 178 7.12 -7.07 -26.05
N GLN A 179 7.01 -8.27 -26.62
CA GLN A 179 5.93 -8.63 -27.51
C GLN A 179 4.58 -8.62 -26.75
N VAL A 180 4.58 -9.15 -25.51
CA VAL A 180 3.38 -9.13 -24.64
C VAL A 180 2.97 -7.69 -24.32
N GLY A 181 3.90 -6.82 -23.94
CA GLY A 181 3.61 -5.39 -23.69
C GLY A 181 3.02 -4.69 -24.93
N LYS A 182 3.50 -5.03 -26.13
CA LYS A 182 2.97 -4.49 -27.40
C LYS A 182 1.53 -4.89 -27.69
N LEU A 183 1.04 -6.03 -27.18
CA LEU A 183 -0.34 -6.47 -27.39
C LEU A 183 -1.37 -5.46 -26.88
N TRP A 184 -1.02 -4.74 -25.82
CA TRP A 184 -1.93 -3.80 -25.16
C TRP A 184 -1.38 -2.37 -25.02
N ALA A 185 -0.25 -2.05 -25.67
CA ALA A 185 0.38 -0.74 -25.56
C ALA A 185 -0.61 0.41 -25.80
N GLY A 186 -0.63 1.37 -24.87
CA GLY A 186 -1.41 2.60 -24.94
C GLY A 186 -2.90 2.47 -24.63
N ASP A 187 -3.48 1.26 -24.51
CA ASP A 187 -4.92 1.12 -24.30
C ASP A 187 -5.30 -0.13 -23.48
N TRP A 188 -5.93 0.10 -22.34
CA TRP A 188 -6.46 -0.97 -21.47
C TRP A 188 -7.59 -1.79 -22.12
N LYS A 189 -8.28 -1.26 -23.13
CA LYS A 189 -9.25 -2.05 -23.93
C LYS A 189 -8.57 -3.21 -24.62
N LYS A 190 -7.39 -2.98 -25.22
CA LYS A 190 -6.60 -4.06 -25.84
C LYS A 190 -6.21 -5.13 -24.83
N TYR A 191 -5.88 -4.77 -23.58
CA TYR A 191 -5.64 -5.75 -22.51
C TYR A 191 -6.84 -6.67 -22.29
N VAL A 192 -8.06 -6.11 -22.27
CA VAL A 192 -9.30 -6.90 -22.16
C VAL A 192 -9.54 -7.77 -23.41
N GLU A 193 -9.22 -7.28 -24.61
CA GLU A 193 -9.32 -8.05 -25.86
C GLU A 193 -8.33 -9.23 -25.86
N VAL A 194 -7.10 -9.04 -25.41
CA VAL A 194 -6.14 -10.14 -25.20
C VAL A 194 -6.74 -11.18 -24.24
N GLY A 195 -7.44 -10.73 -23.19
CA GLY A 195 -8.13 -11.61 -22.26
C GLY A 195 -9.22 -12.45 -22.93
N ARG A 196 -9.99 -11.86 -23.86
CA ARG A 196 -10.99 -12.61 -24.65
C ARG A 196 -10.33 -13.66 -25.55
N THR A 197 -9.22 -13.31 -26.20
CA THR A 197 -8.42 -14.24 -27.00
C THR A 197 -7.85 -15.36 -26.11
N PHE A 198 -7.25 -15.01 -24.96
CA PHE A 198 -6.78 -15.99 -24.00
C PHE A 198 -7.86 -16.97 -23.59
N LYS A 199 -9.03 -16.48 -23.17
CA LYS A 199 -10.15 -17.33 -22.73
C LYS A 199 -10.63 -18.28 -23.84
N LYS A 200 -10.66 -17.81 -25.08
CA LYS A 200 -11.06 -18.62 -26.26
C LYS A 200 -10.06 -19.73 -26.59
N ASP A 201 -8.76 -19.41 -26.55
CA ASP A 201 -7.72 -20.24 -27.12
C ASP A 201 -6.92 -21.06 -26.11
N PHE A 202 -7.06 -20.77 -24.81
CA PHE A 202 -6.33 -21.46 -23.74
C PHE A 202 -6.73 -22.94 -23.61
N LYS A 203 -5.74 -23.83 -23.66
CA LYS A 203 -5.90 -25.30 -23.64
C LYS A 203 -5.50 -25.92 -22.26
N GLY A 204 -5.46 -25.16 -21.20
CA GLY A 204 -4.91 -25.60 -19.92
C GLY A 204 -5.91 -25.81 -18.77
N GLY A 205 -7.19 -26.01 -19.04
CA GLY A 205 -8.23 -26.19 -18.01
C GLY A 205 -8.84 -24.85 -17.53
N HIS A 206 -9.28 -24.79 -16.27
CA HIS A 206 -9.98 -23.62 -15.75
C HIS A 206 -8.98 -22.59 -15.15
N VAL A 207 -8.46 -21.72 -16.01
CA VAL A 207 -7.61 -20.58 -15.62
C VAL A 207 -8.28 -19.31 -16.12
N SER A 208 -8.48 -18.34 -15.23
CA SER A 208 -8.99 -17.01 -15.60
C SER A 208 -7.87 -16.16 -16.18
N TYR A 209 -8.22 -15.16 -16.99
CA TYR A 209 -7.23 -14.26 -17.57
C TYR A 209 -6.63 -13.33 -16.51
N MET A 210 -7.45 -12.73 -15.65
CA MET A 210 -7.01 -11.83 -14.58
C MET A 210 -7.50 -12.30 -13.20
N ASP A 211 -6.85 -11.84 -12.17
CA ASP A 211 -7.19 -12.10 -10.77
C ASP A 211 -8.55 -11.47 -10.38
N SER A 212 -8.72 -10.17 -10.58
CA SER A 212 -9.94 -9.41 -10.33
C SER A 212 -10.01 -8.18 -11.23
N VAL A 213 -11.22 -7.77 -11.60
CA VAL A 213 -11.42 -6.54 -12.40
C VAL A 213 -11.12 -5.27 -11.61
N SER A 214 -11.03 -5.33 -10.29
CA SER A 214 -10.66 -4.18 -9.46
C SER A 214 -9.21 -3.74 -9.69
N GLY A 215 -8.29 -4.68 -9.97
CA GLY A 215 -6.90 -4.35 -10.35
C GLY A 215 -6.83 -3.53 -11.63
N LEU A 216 -7.61 -3.93 -12.66
CA LEU A 216 -7.74 -3.18 -13.91
C LEU A 216 -8.31 -1.77 -13.68
N PHE A 217 -9.38 -1.65 -12.90
CA PHE A 217 -9.99 -0.37 -12.55
C PHE A 217 -9.00 0.57 -11.90
N ASN A 218 -8.30 0.11 -10.86
CA ASN A 218 -7.31 0.89 -10.14
C ASN A 218 -6.17 1.37 -11.06
N ALA A 219 -5.64 0.48 -11.91
CA ALA A 219 -4.58 0.83 -12.84
C ALA A 219 -5.00 1.92 -13.83
N MET A 220 -6.24 1.87 -14.30
CA MET A 220 -6.77 2.91 -15.19
C MET A 220 -6.89 4.25 -14.47
N VAL A 221 -7.52 4.27 -13.30
CA VAL A 221 -7.79 5.50 -12.56
C VAL A 221 -6.48 6.16 -12.12
N TYR A 222 -5.52 5.39 -11.62
CA TYR A 222 -4.24 5.90 -11.12
C TYR A 222 -3.26 6.36 -12.20
N GLY A 223 -3.56 6.14 -13.47
CA GLY A 223 -2.80 6.66 -14.61
C GLY A 223 -3.16 8.11 -14.99
N TYR A 224 -4.01 8.80 -14.22
CA TYR A 224 -4.47 10.15 -14.54
C TYR A 224 -4.23 11.15 -13.39
N PRO A 225 -4.06 12.45 -13.72
CA PRO A 225 -3.79 13.50 -12.73
C PRO A 225 -4.91 13.65 -11.69
N GLN A 226 -6.17 13.65 -12.14
CA GLN A 226 -7.36 13.76 -11.29
C GLN A 226 -8.09 12.43 -11.27
N GLN A 227 -8.39 11.95 -10.08
CA GLN A 227 -9.04 10.67 -9.86
C GLN A 227 -10.44 10.90 -9.30
N TYR A 228 -10.56 10.94 -7.97
CA TYR A 228 -11.83 11.11 -7.28
C TYR A 228 -12.12 12.54 -6.87
N TYR A 229 -11.09 13.39 -6.84
CA TYR A 229 -11.15 14.79 -6.48
C TYR A 229 -10.52 15.67 -7.56
N ASP A 230 -10.99 16.90 -7.66
CA ASP A 230 -10.35 17.94 -8.46
C ASP A 230 -9.30 18.74 -7.67
N GLU A 231 -8.66 19.71 -8.31
CA GLU A 231 -7.63 20.55 -7.71
C GLU A 231 -8.15 21.46 -6.57
N ASN A 232 -9.46 21.73 -6.53
CA ASN A 232 -10.09 22.51 -5.47
C ASN A 232 -10.38 21.65 -4.24
N GLY A 233 -10.31 20.33 -4.37
CA GLY A 233 -10.69 19.36 -3.36
C GLY A 233 -12.17 18.96 -3.42
N ASP A 234 -12.85 19.30 -4.53
CA ASP A 234 -14.23 18.90 -4.76
C ASP A 234 -14.30 17.44 -5.23
N LEU A 235 -15.29 16.71 -4.73
CA LEU A 235 -15.51 15.32 -5.08
C LEU A 235 -16.09 15.24 -6.50
N ILE A 236 -15.37 14.53 -7.41
CA ILE A 236 -15.71 14.44 -8.83
C ILE A 236 -15.84 13.00 -9.35
N TYR A 237 -15.75 11.97 -8.51
CA TYR A 237 -15.68 10.57 -8.96
C TYR A 237 -16.83 10.17 -9.89
N ASP A 238 -18.01 10.72 -9.71
CA ASP A 238 -19.23 10.47 -10.51
C ASP A 238 -19.27 11.26 -11.84
N LYS A 239 -18.56 12.40 -11.89
CA LYS A 239 -18.46 13.31 -13.04
C LYS A 239 -17.20 13.07 -13.87
N ASN A 240 -16.18 12.44 -13.26
CA ASN A 240 -14.92 12.17 -13.95
C ASN A 240 -15.07 11.07 -15.01
N PRO A 241 -14.91 11.37 -16.31
CA PRO A 241 -15.10 10.40 -17.38
C PRO A 241 -14.11 9.22 -17.28
N VAL A 242 -12.92 9.44 -16.71
CA VAL A 242 -11.92 8.39 -16.51
C VAL A 242 -12.43 7.31 -15.56
N VAL A 243 -13.02 7.71 -14.43
CA VAL A 243 -13.58 6.78 -13.43
C VAL A 243 -14.71 5.96 -14.05
N LYS A 244 -15.60 6.62 -14.83
CA LYS A 244 -16.70 5.94 -15.49
C LYS A 244 -16.23 5.00 -16.59
N GLN A 245 -15.22 5.39 -17.37
CA GLN A 245 -14.62 4.51 -18.40
C GLN A 245 -13.93 3.31 -17.76
N ALA A 246 -13.20 3.49 -16.67
CA ALA A 246 -12.55 2.42 -15.93
C ALA A 246 -13.58 1.43 -15.37
N TRP A 247 -14.66 1.94 -14.76
CA TRP A 247 -15.77 1.11 -14.28
C TRP A 247 -16.39 0.27 -15.41
N ASN A 248 -16.72 0.89 -16.53
CA ASN A 248 -17.35 0.21 -17.65
C ASN A 248 -16.44 -0.88 -18.23
N LEU A 249 -15.13 -0.59 -18.40
CA LEU A 249 -14.18 -1.58 -18.92
C LEU A 249 -13.97 -2.74 -17.93
N ALA A 250 -13.92 -2.47 -16.64
CA ALA A 250 -13.84 -3.48 -15.59
C ALA A 250 -15.12 -4.38 -15.60
N ALA A 251 -16.30 -3.77 -15.75
CA ALA A 251 -17.55 -4.50 -15.87
C ALA A 251 -17.60 -5.34 -17.17
N ASP A 252 -17.14 -4.81 -18.30
CA ASP A 252 -17.03 -5.55 -19.56
C ASP A 252 -16.12 -6.78 -19.44
N ALA A 253 -15.03 -6.68 -18.69
CA ALA A 253 -14.14 -7.80 -18.40
C ALA A 253 -14.80 -8.85 -17.49
N ALA A 254 -15.58 -8.40 -16.50
CA ALA A 254 -16.35 -9.28 -15.62
C ALA A 254 -17.45 -10.04 -16.41
N ASP A 255 -18.24 -9.32 -17.22
CA ASP A 255 -19.31 -9.90 -18.05
C ASP A 255 -18.75 -10.88 -19.09
N ALA A 256 -17.54 -10.62 -19.61
CA ALA A 256 -16.82 -11.53 -20.47
C ALA A 256 -16.28 -12.78 -19.73
N GLY A 257 -16.38 -12.82 -18.40
CA GLY A 257 -15.88 -13.92 -17.56
C GLY A 257 -14.37 -14.07 -17.63
N LEU A 258 -13.63 -12.96 -17.62
CA LEU A 258 -12.17 -12.94 -17.66
C LEU A 258 -11.53 -12.98 -16.27
N SER A 259 -12.30 -12.73 -15.21
CA SER A 259 -11.84 -12.61 -13.83
C SER A 259 -11.92 -13.93 -13.06
N ALA A 260 -10.93 -14.20 -12.24
CA ALA A 260 -10.98 -15.23 -11.21
C ALA A 260 -11.81 -14.81 -9.97
N LYS A 261 -12.22 -13.54 -9.89
CA LYS A 261 -12.97 -12.94 -8.78
C LYS A 261 -12.17 -12.97 -7.46
N LEU A 262 -10.85 -13.00 -7.57
CA LEU A 262 -9.90 -13.05 -6.46
C LEU A 262 -9.31 -11.65 -6.27
N ARG A 263 -9.94 -10.85 -5.42
CA ARG A 263 -9.47 -9.49 -5.10
C ARG A 263 -8.11 -9.55 -4.42
N GLN A 264 -7.20 -8.71 -4.86
CA GLN A 264 -5.83 -8.62 -4.33
C GLN A 264 -5.87 -8.39 -2.81
N PHE A 265 -5.00 -9.12 -2.09
CA PHE A 265 -4.87 -9.09 -0.63
C PHE A 265 -6.11 -9.52 0.16
N GLN A 266 -7.10 -10.14 -0.49
CA GLN A 266 -8.24 -10.76 0.19
C GLN A 266 -8.06 -12.28 0.31
N PRO A 267 -8.77 -12.95 1.23
CA PRO A 267 -8.75 -14.40 1.33
C PRO A 267 -9.00 -15.06 -0.03
N GLY A 268 -8.15 -15.99 -0.41
CA GLY A 268 -8.22 -16.68 -1.69
C GLY A 268 -7.25 -16.16 -2.75
N TRP A 269 -6.77 -14.92 -2.69
CA TRP A 269 -5.83 -14.39 -3.69
C TRP A 269 -4.44 -15.04 -3.59
N ASP A 270 -3.87 -15.16 -2.39
CA ASP A 270 -2.59 -15.84 -2.16
C ASP A 270 -2.65 -17.32 -2.57
N PRO A 271 -3.65 -18.12 -2.18
CA PRO A 271 -3.87 -19.45 -2.74
C PRO A 271 -4.05 -19.44 -4.26
N GLY A 272 -4.69 -18.43 -4.82
CA GLY A 272 -4.84 -18.25 -6.28
C GLY A 272 -3.51 -18.10 -7.01
N LEU A 273 -2.56 -17.35 -6.44
CA LEU A 273 -1.18 -17.23 -6.93
C LEU A 273 -0.46 -18.59 -6.90
N ALA A 274 -0.52 -19.30 -5.77
CA ALA A 274 0.12 -20.59 -5.59
C ALA A 274 -0.41 -21.65 -6.55
N ASN A 275 -1.73 -21.71 -6.71
CA ASN A 275 -2.43 -22.71 -7.52
C ASN A 275 -2.51 -22.33 -9.00
N GLY A 276 -2.10 -21.12 -9.40
CA GLY A 276 -2.16 -20.64 -10.77
C GLY A 276 -3.58 -20.48 -11.30
N THR A 277 -4.47 -19.94 -10.49
CA THR A 277 -5.91 -19.77 -10.82
C THR A 277 -6.13 -18.72 -11.91
N PHE A 278 -5.18 -17.81 -12.12
CA PHE A 278 -5.24 -16.73 -13.11
C PHE A 278 -3.91 -16.54 -13.83
N ALA A 279 -3.99 -15.96 -15.03
CA ALA A 279 -2.85 -15.78 -15.93
C ALA A 279 -2.17 -14.41 -15.78
N THR A 280 -2.88 -13.38 -15.35
CA THR A 280 -2.35 -12.02 -15.23
C THR A 280 -2.83 -11.35 -13.95
N ALA A 281 -2.01 -10.43 -13.44
CA ALA A 281 -2.38 -9.46 -12.42
C ALA A 281 -1.75 -8.11 -12.74
N VAL A 282 -2.47 -7.02 -12.56
CA VAL A 282 -1.83 -5.70 -12.56
C VAL A 282 -1.01 -5.57 -11.28
N CYS A 283 0.28 -5.30 -11.41
CA CYS A 283 1.22 -5.38 -10.30
C CYS A 283 2.10 -4.12 -10.20
N PRO A 284 2.04 -3.36 -9.10
CA PRO A 284 3.06 -2.39 -8.78
C PRO A 284 4.38 -3.08 -8.39
N ALA A 285 5.50 -2.38 -8.48
CA ALA A 285 6.83 -2.94 -8.25
C ALA A 285 6.97 -3.65 -6.89
N TRP A 286 6.44 -3.05 -5.81
CA TRP A 286 6.49 -3.62 -4.46
C TRP A 286 5.72 -4.95 -4.32
N MET A 287 4.75 -5.21 -5.21
CA MET A 287 3.95 -6.44 -5.19
C MET A 287 4.73 -7.66 -5.69
N LEU A 288 5.85 -7.47 -6.41
CA LEU A 288 6.63 -8.58 -6.95
C LEU A 288 7.16 -9.52 -5.85
N SER A 289 7.62 -8.96 -4.72
CA SER A 289 8.09 -9.77 -3.59
C SER A 289 6.94 -10.60 -3.01
N HIS A 290 5.76 -10.02 -2.83
CA HIS A 290 4.57 -10.74 -2.37
C HIS A 290 4.16 -11.86 -3.34
N ILE A 291 4.08 -11.56 -4.65
CA ILE A 291 3.76 -12.57 -5.67
C ILE A 291 4.79 -13.72 -5.63
N SER A 292 6.08 -13.42 -5.55
CA SER A 292 7.12 -14.46 -5.53
C SER A 292 7.06 -15.34 -4.27
N GLU A 293 6.77 -14.75 -3.12
CA GLU A 293 6.59 -15.47 -1.85
C GLU A 293 5.35 -16.38 -1.91
N LYS A 294 4.19 -15.83 -2.30
CA LYS A 294 2.91 -16.54 -2.22
C LYS A 294 2.70 -17.54 -3.36
N ALA A 295 3.20 -17.23 -4.56
CA ALA A 295 3.18 -18.21 -5.65
C ALA A 295 4.19 -19.35 -5.45
N GLY A 296 5.24 -19.13 -4.64
CA GLY A 296 6.18 -20.16 -4.21
C GLY A 296 7.20 -20.58 -5.25
N ALA A 297 8.20 -21.32 -4.80
CA ALA A 297 9.37 -21.71 -5.62
C ALA A 297 9.01 -22.52 -6.87
N ALA A 298 7.96 -23.32 -6.84
CA ALA A 298 7.50 -24.14 -7.98
C ALA A 298 7.00 -23.29 -9.17
N ASN A 299 6.69 -22.01 -8.96
CA ASN A 299 6.25 -21.07 -9.98
C ASN A 299 7.35 -20.08 -10.42
N LYS A 300 8.59 -20.21 -9.90
CA LYS A 300 9.75 -19.45 -10.37
C LYS A 300 9.96 -19.65 -11.87
N GLY A 301 10.17 -18.57 -12.61
CA GLY A 301 10.39 -18.58 -14.06
C GLY A 301 9.13 -18.83 -14.91
N LYS A 302 7.97 -19.10 -14.29
CA LYS A 302 6.68 -19.15 -14.98
C LYS A 302 6.01 -17.78 -15.08
N TRP A 303 6.30 -16.90 -14.12
CA TRP A 303 5.88 -15.50 -14.13
C TRP A 303 6.91 -14.65 -14.88
N ASP A 304 6.40 -13.60 -15.53
CA ASP A 304 7.19 -12.53 -16.13
C ASP A 304 6.49 -11.18 -15.94
N VAL A 305 7.14 -10.08 -16.28
CA VAL A 305 6.63 -8.72 -16.14
C VAL A 305 6.69 -8.02 -17.49
N ALA A 306 5.55 -7.51 -17.96
CA ALA A 306 5.44 -6.71 -19.17
C ALA A 306 5.01 -5.28 -18.83
N GLN A 307 5.42 -4.31 -19.67
CA GLN A 307 4.97 -2.93 -19.56
C GLN A 307 3.43 -2.88 -19.53
N ALA A 308 2.86 -2.08 -18.63
CA ALA A 308 1.41 -1.84 -18.62
C ALA A 308 0.98 -1.00 -19.83
N PRO A 309 -0.31 -1.02 -20.21
CA PRO A 309 -0.82 -0.16 -21.29
C PRO A 309 -0.55 1.32 -21.09
N LYS A 310 -0.53 1.79 -19.85
CA LYS A 310 -0.24 3.16 -19.45
C LYS A 310 0.42 3.17 -18.08
N GLY A 311 1.39 4.06 -17.88
CA GLY A 311 2.01 4.28 -16.58
C GLY A 311 1.01 4.77 -15.54
N ALA A 312 1.08 4.19 -14.36
CA ALA A 312 0.25 4.52 -13.21
C ALA A 312 1.04 4.31 -11.93
N ASN A 313 0.63 4.96 -10.83
CA ASN A 313 1.23 4.76 -9.52
C ASN A 313 0.18 4.20 -8.54
N TRP A 314 0.44 3.03 -8.00
CA TRP A 314 -0.35 2.48 -6.91
C TRP A 314 0.49 2.24 -5.68
N GLY A 315 0.20 3.00 -4.63
CA GLY A 315 0.89 2.89 -3.36
C GLY A 315 2.14 3.78 -3.27
N GLY A 316 3.01 3.36 -2.39
CA GLY A 316 4.13 4.14 -1.90
C GLY A 316 3.79 4.82 -0.58
N SER A 317 4.81 4.98 0.26
CA SER A 317 4.64 5.46 1.63
C SER A 317 5.62 6.59 1.93
N PHE A 318 5.49 7.12 3.14
CA PHE A 318 6.37 8.16 3.69
C PHE A 318 6.72 7.80 5.12
N LEU A 319 7.85 8.33 5.61
CA LEU A 319 8.16 8.40 7.03
C LEU A 319 8.04 9.85 7.49
N GLY A 320 7.12 10.11 8.41
CA GLY A 320 6.97 11.38 9.12
C GLY A 320 7.54 11.30 10.52
N VAL A 321 8.02 12.42 11.07
CA VAL A 321 8.47 12.52 12.46
C VAL A 321 7.43 13.27 13.29
N THR A 322 7.07 12.74 14.45
CA THR A 322 6.11 13.36 15.35
C THR A 322 6.69 14.67 15.93
N GLU A 323 5.96 15.77 15.81
CA GLU A 323 6.43 17.11 16.22
C GLU A 323 6.82 17.16 17.70
N LYS A 324 6.08 16.47 18.56
CA LYS A 324 6.32 16.41 20.01
C LYS A 324 7.33 15.34 20.43
N SER A 325 8.03 14.71 19.49
CA SER A 325 9.05 13.71 19.81
C SER A 325 10.17 14.33 20.65
N PRO A 326 10.54 13.73 21.78
CA PRO A 326 11.66 14.21 22.60
C PRO A 326 13.03 13.99 21.94
N VAL A 327 13.07 13.21 20.86
CA VAL A 327 14.26 12.90 20.04
C VAL A 327 14.06 13.30 18.58
N LYS A 328 13.28 14.37 18.35
CA LYS A 328 12.87 14.84 17.02
C LYS A 328 14.04 15.00 16.04
N ALA A 329 15.11 15.66 16.46
CA ALA A 329 16.26 15.92 15.58
C ALA A 329 16.97 14.62 15.15
N GLU A 330 17.12 13.66 16.07
CA GLU A 330 17.72 12.36 15.79
C GLU A 330 16.79 11.50 14.93
N ALA A 331 15.48 11.58 15.17
CA ALA A 331 14.47 10.92 14.34
C ALA A 331 14.46 11.47 12.90
N GLN A 332 14.58 12.78 12.70
CA GLN A 332 14.70 13.39 11.37
C GLN A 332 15.97 12.94 10.64
N LYS A 333 17.11 12.84 11.35
CA LYS A 333 18.36 12.30 10.76
C LYS A 333 18.19 10.84 10.33
N LEU A 334 17.57 10.02 11.18
CA LEU A 334 17.28 8.61 10.83
C LEU A 334 16.37 8.51 9.61
N VAL A 335 15.28 9.28 9.55
CA VAL A 335 14.37 9.30 8.40
C VAL A 335 15.10 9.73 7.14
N ALA A 336 15.90 10.81 7.17
CA ALA A 336 16.67 11.27 6.03
C ALA A 336 17.68 10.21 5.56
N TRP A 337 18.35 9.50 6.48
CA TRP A 337 19.28 8.42 6.14
C TRP A 337 18.54 7.22 5.53
N LEU A 338 17.43 6.74 6.15
CA LEU A 338 16.65 5.60 5.66
C LEU A 338 16.08 5.83 4.26
N THR A 339 15.72 7.07 3.94
CA THR A 339 15.10 7.44 2.66
C THR A 339 16.09 8.01 1.65
N ALA A 340 17.39 8.04 1.95
CA ALA A 340 18.41 8.51 1.04
C ALA A 340 18.52 7.61 -0.21
N PRO A 341 19.03 8.15 -1.34
CA PRO A 341 19.07 7.42 -2.62
C PRO A 341 19.74 6.05 -2.56
N GLU A 342 20.80 5.91 -1.75
CA GLU A 342 21.54 4.65 -1.59
C GLU A 342 20.70 3.59 -0.88
N GLN A 343 20.01 3.96 0.20
CA GLN A 343 19.17 3.05 0.97
C GLN A 343 17.95 2.61 0.15
N GLN A 344 17.34 3.53 -0.59
CA GLN A 344 16.24 3.18 -1.50
C GLN A 344 16.70 2.23 -2.62
N ALA A 345 17.86 2.48 -3.23
CA ALA A 345 18.46 1.59 -4.22
C ALA A 345 18.73 0.19 -3.63
N TYR A 346 19.27 0.14 -2.40
CA TYR A 346 19.53 -1.11 -1.70
C TYR A 346 18.24 -1.90 -1.40
N ILE A 347 17.19 -1.24 -0.92
CA ILE A 347 15.88 -1.85 -0.66
C ILE A 347 15.28 -2.38 -1.97
N PHE A 348 15.32 -1.60 -3.06
CA PHE A 348 14.80 -2.03 -4.35
C PHE A 348 15.49 -3.29 -4.86
N LYS A 349 16.81 -3.32 -4.81
CA LYS A 349 17.61 -4.48 -5.23
C LYS A 349 17.29 -5.73 -4.40
N LYS A 350 17.03 -5.56 -3.10
CA LYS A 350 16.81 -6.66 -2.16
C LYS A 350 15.36 -7.16 -2.11
N LEU A 351 14.39 -6.25 -2.21
CA LEU A 351 12.97 -6.51 -1.92
C LEU A 351 12.01 -6.09 -3.04
N GLY A 352 12.46 -5.28 -4.01
CA GLY A 352 11.62 -4.83 -5.10
C GLY A 352 10.80 -3.56 -4.82
N ASN A 353 10.93 -2.93 -3.65
CA ASN A 353 10.27 -1.64 -3.36
C ASN A 353 10.93 -0.55 -4.21
N PHE A 354 10.20 -0.03 -5.20
CA PHE A 354 10.75 0.89 -6.21
C PHE A 354 11.05 2.27 -5.61
N PRO A 355 12.24 2.87 -5.89
CA PRO A 355 12.63 4.13 -5.29
C PRO A 355 11.70 5.30 -5.61
N SER A 356 11.40 6.13 -4.62
CA SER A 356 10.76 7.44 -4.77
C SER A 356 11.77 8.58 -5.02
N SER A 357 13.05 8.25 -4.98
CA SER A 357 14.17 9.18 -5.20
C SER A 357 14.54 9.26 -6.68
N ARG A 358 14.44 10.48 -7.27
CA ARG A 358 14.93 10.74 -8.62
C ARG A 358 16.40 10.37 -8.77
N THR A 359 17.23 10.74 -7.78
CA THR A 359 18.66 10.41 -7.79
C THR A 359 18.92 8.91 -7.76
N ALA A 360 18.12 8.15 -6.99
CA ALA A 360 18.24 6.69 -7.00
C ALA A 360 17.90 6.09 -8.37
N LEU A 361 16.91 6.63 -9.08
CA LEU A 361 16.52 6.15 -10.41
C LEU A 361 17.60 6.34 -11.48
N GLU A 362 18.52 7.30 -11.28
CA GLU A 362 19.65 7.51 -12.20
C GLU A 362 20.82 6.55 -11.98
N ARG A 363 20.85 5.84 -10.88
CA ARG A 363 21.91 4.89 -10.53
C ARG A 363 21.87 3.65 -11.43
N ASP A 364 23.03 3.19 -11.87
CA ASP A 364 23.14 1.96 -12.68
C ASP A 364 22.71 0.71 -11.90
N ASP A 365 22.96 0.68 -10.59
CA ASP A 365 22.55 -0.44 -9.73
C ASP A 365 21.04 -0.50 -9.47
N VAL A 366 20.28 0.54 -9.85
CA VAL A 366 18.80 0.56 -9.91
C VAL A 366 18.33 0.20 -11.33
N LYS A 367 18.88 0.84 -12.37
CA LYS A 367 18.50 0.60 -13.77
C LYS A 367 18.69 -0.85 -14.20
N ASN A 368 19.73 -1.50 -13.67
CA ASN A 368 20.12 -2.88 -14.05
C ASN A 368 19.53 -3.95 -13.10
N VAL A 369 18.62 -3.61 -12.20
CA VAL A 369 17.96 -4.60 -11.35
C VAL A 369 17.12 -5.53 -12.19
N THR A 370 17.35 -6.85 -12.02
CA THR A 370 16.54 -7.91 -12.61
C THR A 370 15.86 -8.75 -11.54
N SER A 371 14.83 -9.50 -11.89
CA SER A 371 14.17 -10.44 -10.99
C SER A 371 14.22 -11.86 -11.54
N ALA A 372 15.04 -12.69 -10.91
CA ALA A 372 15.19 -14.09 -11.28
C ALA A 372 13.91 -14.91 -11.10
N TYR A 373 13.02 -14.48 -10.22
CA TYR A 373 11.72 -15.13 -10.06
C TYR A 373 10.81 -14.90 -11.30
N PHE A 374 10.88 -13.70 -11.87
CA PHE A 374 10.11 -13.26 -13.03
C PHE A 374 10.92 -13.41 -14.35
N SER A 375 11.53 -14.58 -14.58
CA SER A 375 12.27 -14.88 -15.82
C SER A 375 13.35 -13.86 -16.15
N ASP A 376 14.11 -13.42 -15.14
CA ASP A 376 15.15 -12.40 -15.24
C ASP A 376 14.64 -11.07 -15.83
N ALA A 377 13.38 -10.73 -15.54
CA ALA A 377 12.78 -9.47 -15.99
C ALA A 377 13.64 -8.29 -15.55
N PRO A 378 13.96 -7.32 -16.46
CA PRO A 378 14.72 -6.11 -16.13
C PRO A 378 13.79 -5.10 -15.43
N ILE A 379 13.45 -5.40 -14.16
CA ILE A 379 12.45 -4.65 -13.39
C ILE A 379 12.85 -3.19 -13.16
N GLY A 380 14.15 -2.89 -13.10
CA GLY A 380 14.65 -1.51 -13.03
C GLY A 380 14.26 -0.69 -14.26
N GLN A 381 14.32 -1.29 -15.46
CA GLN A 381 13.95 -0.64 -16.72
C GLN A 381 12.43 -0.57 -16.88
N ILE A 382 11.71 -1.66 -16.62
CA ILE A 382 10.26 -1.74 -16.79
C ILE A 382 9.56 -0.73 -15.88
N PHE A 383 9.84 -0.78 -14.59
CA PHE A 383 9.22 0.15 -13.64
C PHE A 383 9.77 1.57 -13.76
N GLY A 384 11.03 1.75 -14.16
CA GLY A 384 11.60 3.05 -14.48
C GLY A 384 10.89 3.71 -15.67
N ALA A 385 10.53 2.96 -16.71
CA ALA A 385 9.72 3.44 -17.82
C ALA A 385 8.30 3.82 -17.35
N ALA A 386 7.65 2.95 -16.59
CA ALA A 386 6.32 3.22 -16.04
C ALA A 386 6.30 4.46 -15.14
N ALA A 387 7.33 4.66 -14.31
CA ALA A 387 7.45 5.82 -13.42
C ALA A 387 7.57 7.16 -14.18
N ARG A 388 8.18 7.18 -15.36
CA ARG A 388 8.28 8.37 -16.23
C ARG A 388 6.96 8.76 -16.88
N GLU A 389 6.01 7.83 -16.98
CA GLU A 389 4.67 8.08 -17.52
C GLU A 389 3.66 8.56 -16.45
N ILE A 390 4.03 8.50 -15.17
CA ILE A 390 3.18 9.00 -14.08
C ILE A 390 3.07 10.52 -14.23
N PRO A 391 1.86 11.09 -14.19
CA PRO A 391 1.69 12.53 -14.26
C PRO A 391 2.48 13.27 -13.16
N ASP A 392 3.17 14.36 -13.51
CA ASP A 392 3.95 15.17 -12.55
C ASP A 392 3.11 15.71 -11.39
N LYS A 393 1.81 15.85 -11.60
CA LYS A 393 0.84 16.26 -10.58
C LYS A 393 -0.25 15.21 -10.48
N GLN A 394 -0.43 14.68 -9.28
CA GLN A 394 -1.55 13.81 -8.92
C GLN A 394 -2.36 14.48 -7.81
N VAL A 395 -3.64 14.67 -8.07
CA VAL A 395 -4.56 15.21 -7.08
C VAL A 395 -5.01 14.09 -6.15
N LEU A 396 -4.63 14.20 -4.89
CA LEU A 396 -5.07 13.30 -3.82
C LEU A 396 -6.20 13.96 -3.01
N GLY A 397 -7.19 13.16 -2.63
CA GLY A 397 -8.26 13.57 -1.73
C GLY A 397 -8.17 12.90 -0.35
N ARG A 398 -8.81 13.50 0.66
CA ARG A 398 -8.77 13.00 2.04
C ARG A 398 -9.32 11.58 2.21
N LYS A 399 -10.22 11.16 1.34
CA LYS A 399 -10.92 9.87 1.42
C LYS A 399 -10.62 8.94 0.24
N ASP A 400 -9.51 9.17 -0.47
CA ASP A 400 -9.13 8.36 -1.64
C ASP A 400 -9.10 6.87 -1.34
N GLY A 401 -8.51 6.48 -0.21
CA GLY A 401 -8.48 5.08 0.22
C GLY A 401 -9.89 4.50 0.41
N THR A 402 -10.77 5.26 1.08
CA THR A 402 -12.18 4.86 1.31
C THR A 402 -12.95 4.71 -0.01
N ILE A 403 -12.76 5.65 -0.93
CA ILE A 403 -13.43 5.64 -2.24
C ILE A 403 -12.92 4.46 -3.07
N LYS A 404 -11.60 4.26 -3.15
CA LYS A 404 -10.99 3.10 -3.83
C LYS A 404 -11.56 1.78 -3.32
N ASP A 405 -11.60 1.61 -2.00
CA ASP A 405 -12.10 0.37 -1.38
C ASP A 405 -13.59 0.16 -1.66
N THR A 406 -14.37 1.24 -1.70
CA THR A 406 -15.81 1.20 -2.05
C THR A 406 -16.00 0.80 -3.52
N PHE A 407 -15.20 1.33 -4.47
CA PHE A 407 -15.20 0.88 -5.86
C PHE A 407 -14.80 -0.58 -6.01
N THR A 408 -13.78 -1.02 -5.28
CA THR A 408 -13.34 -2.44 -5.27
C THR A 408 -14.47 -3.37 -4.80
N GLN A 409 -15.22 -2.97 -3.77
CA GLN A 409 -16.40 -3.72 -3.29
C GLN A 409 -17.54 -3.68 -4.31
N GLY A 410 -17.80 -2.54 -4.94
CA GLY A 410 -18.81 -2.40 -5.98
C GLY A 410 -18.54 -3.27 -7.21
N LEU A 411 -17.29 -3.32 -7.66
CA LEU A 411 -16.88 -4.21 -8.77
C LEU A 411 -16.99 -5.68 -8.40
N ALA A 412 -16.77 -6.04 -7.15
CA ALA A 412 -17.01 -7.41 -6.68
C ALA A 412 -18.48 -7.82 -6.80
N LEU A 413 -19.44 -6.88 -6.66
CA LEU A 413 -20.86 -7.16 -6.92
C LEU A 413 -21.11 -7.45 -8.39
N VAL A 414 -20.41 -6.74 -9.31
CA VAL A 414 -20.49 -7.03 -10.76
C VAL A 414 -19.93 -8.41 -11.05
N GLU A 415 -18.77 -8.77 -10.49
CA GLU A 415 -18.17 -10.11 -10.62
C GLU A 415 -19.09 -11.22 -10.10
N GLN A 416 -19.95 -10.91 -9.11
CA GLN A 416 -20.97 -11.83 -8.58
C GLN A 416 -22.25 -11.88 -9.39
N GLY A 417 -22.34 -11.12 -10.49
CA GLY A 417 -23.48 -11.11 -11.43
C GLY A 417 -24.50 -10.02 -11.19
N GLN A 418 -24.22 -9.02 -10.33
CA GLN A 418 -25.10 -7.87 -10.22
C GLN A 418 -24.96 -6.98 -11.45
N ALA A 419 -26.10 -6.51 -11.99
CA ALA A 419 -26.11 -5.59 -13.12
C ALA A 419 -25.26 -4.34 -12.84
N ARG A 420 -24.37 -3.98 -13.79
CA ARG A 420 -23.34 -2.94 -13.62
C ARG A 420 -23.91 -1.57 -13.17
N ASP A 421 -25.06 -1.17 -13.70
CA ASP A 421 -25.67 0.11 -13.35
C ASP A 421 -26.24 0.10 -11.92
N LYS A 422 -26.79 -1.03 -11.48
CA LYS A 422 -27.24 -1.21 -10.10
C LYS A 422 -26.06 -1.21 -9.13
N ALA A 423 -24.97 -1.92 -9.50
CA ALA A 423 -23.74 -1.94 -8.72
C ALA A 423 -23.10 -0.55 -8.64
N TRP A 424 -23.07 0.20 -9.75
CA TRP A 424 -22.60 1.60 -9.76
C TRP A 424 -23.41 2.47 -8.79
N LYS A 425 -24.75 2.44 -8.91
CA LYS A 425 -25.64 3.23 -8.05
C LYS A 425 -25.38 2.93 -6.56
N THR A 426 -25.32 1.63 -6.20
CA THR A 426 -25.04 1.20 -4.83
C THR A 426 -23.65 1.68 -4.37
N THR A 427 -22.66 1.66 -5.25
CA THR A 427 -21.29 2.12 -4.97
C THR A 427 -21.27 3.63 -4.74
N ALA A 428 -21.93 4.41 -5.60
CA ALA A 428 -22.03 5.86 -5.46
C ALA A 428 -22.70 6.26 -4.14
N GLU A 429 -23.87 5.67 -3.81
CA GLU A 429 -24.57 5.90 -2.55
C GLU A 429 -23.70 5.62 -1.31
N ARG A 430 -22.84 4.58 -1.37
CA ARG A 430 -21.90 4.26 -0.30
C ARG A 430 -20.76 5.25 -0.20
N ILE A 431 -20.22 5.71 -1.34
CA ILE A 431 -19.18 6.74 -1.39
C ILE A 431 -19.74 8.03 -0.78
N ASP A 432 -20.87 8.52 -1.27
CA ASP A 432 -21.48 9.76 -0.78
C ASP A 432 -21.71 9.73 0.73
N LYS A 433 -22.17 8.59 1.27
CA LYS A 433 -22.36 8.41 2.71
C LYS A 433 -21.04 8.37 3.49
N ALA A 434 -19.95 7.88 2.88
CA ALA A 434 -18.67 7.71 3.58
C ALA A 434 -17.79 8.96 3.55
N VAL A 435 -18.04 9.88 2.60
CA VAL A 435 -17.24 11.11 2.41
C VAL A 435 -18.00 12.39 2.75
N GLY A 436 -19.34 12.36 2.78
CA GLY A 436 -20.22 13.46 3.27
C GLY A 436 -20.39 13.36 4.74
#